data_98e37bfa401c811ce7f94dc54cfd7c67
#
_entry.id   98e37bfa401c811ce7f94dc54cfd7c67
#
_cell.length_a   1.000
_cell.length_b   1.000
_cell.length_c   1.000
_cell.angle_alpha   90.00
_cell.angle_beta   90.00
_cell.angle_gamma   90.00
#
_symmetry.space_group_name_H-M   'P 1'
#
loop_
_entity.id
_entity.type
_entity.pdbx_description
1 polymer ?
#
loop_
_entity_poly.entity_id
_entity_poly.type
_entity_poly.pdbx_seq_one_letter_code
_entity_poly.pdbx_strand_id
1 'polypeptide(L)'
;MNTTEKKEIKNFRDRIDKSIIRKQKSMQEHIELLSHKNIREVDKEKRLAILKSTLQQAVELEFGTIPIYLCALWSIKDNLDPIAKSIRNVVQEEMLHLALACNMLTSIGGIPKIYDTTPKGLRYPTKLPGGVHPELTLKLSGLNDDSLDDFLEIELPQGEIFIEEFKGKYHDANEHGEHSNTIGALYTAIQNEFESLNPTMLPDKQISGPLAWFVVDDFKKIKSAINWIKEQGEGAIEATEEDIKIHELSHFYRFLEVRKRKKIEKDPVTGKYSFKIDLPFPDVWPMAVVPEGGYLKKDVSSEVWDLTHQFDLTYSSMIHTLESAWDQGGQAALWKAIDMMFNLEKFAIPLMKIPIPGKKGNYGPSFRLIKY
;
A
#
# COMPACT_ATOMS: atom_id res chain seq x y z
N MET A 1 -25.92 13.32 -31.98
CA MET A 1 -24.89 14.04 -31.23
C MET A 1 -24.89 15.48 -31.66
N ASN A 2 -25.15 16.42 -30.76
CA ASN A 2 -25.19 17.84 -31.04
C ASN A 2 -23.76 18.45 -31.04
N THR A 3 -23.65 19.73 -31.45
CA THR A 3 -22.34 20.42 -31.59
C THR A 3 -21.61 20.56 -30.26
N THR A 4 -22.33 20.69 -29.13
CA THR A 4 -21.80 20.82 -27.78
C THR A 4 -21.20 19.50 -27.32
N GLU A 5 -21.90 18.38 -27.53
CA GLU A 5 -21.42 17.04 -27.20
C GLU A 5 -20.14 16.69 -27.96
N LYS A 6 -20.09 17.02 -29.26
CA LYS A 6 -18.88 16.81 -30.09
C LYS A 6 -17.68 17.58 -29.54
N LYS A 7 -17.89 18.81 -29.06
CA LYS A 7 -16.85 19.65 -28.47
C LYS A 7 -16.37 19.11 -27.14
N GLU A 8 -17.29 18.63 -26.28
CA GLU A 8 -16.94 18.01 -24.99
C GLU A 8 -16.09 16.76 -25.19
N ILE A 9 -16.47 15.87 -26.11
CA ILE A 9 -15.70 14.65 -26.43
C ILE A 9 -14.32 15.01 -26.98
N LYS A 10 -14.22 15.98 -27.87
CA LYS A 10 -12.94 16.44 -28.40
C LYS A 10 -12.03 16.97 -27.27
N ASN A 11 -12.55 17.84 -26.42
CA ASN A 11 -11.81 18.39 -25.28
C ASN A 11 -11.32 17.28 -24.33
N PHE A 12 -12.16 16.27 -24.09
CA PHE A 12 -11.78 15.13 -23.26
C PHE A 12 -10.68 14.27 -23.89
N ARG A 13 -10.77 14.00 -25.21
CA ARG A 13 -9.70 13.29 -25.95
C ARG A 13 -8.37 14.04 -25.90
N ASP A 14 -8.38 15.37 -26.08
CA ASP A 14 -7.19 16.22 -25.98
C ASP A 14 -6.60 16.20 -24.55
N ARG A 15 -7.45 16.12 -23.51
CA ARG A 15 -7.04 15.94 -22.10
C ARG A 15 -6.36 14.60 -21.90
N ILE A 16 -6.89 13.52 -22.46
CA ILE A 16 -6.29 12.19 -22.41
C ILE A 16 -4.93 12.17 -23.10
N ASP A 17 -4.79 12.73 -24.31
CA ASP A 17 -3.52 12.76 -25.01
C ASP A 17 -2.42 13.48 -24.22
N LYS A 18 -2.75 14.63 -23.63
CA LYS A 18 -1.85 15.33 -22.70
C LYS A 18 -1.52 14.51 -21.47
N SER A 19 -2.49 13.76 -20.94
CA SER A 19 -2.35 12.92 -19.76
C SER A 19 -1.44 11.72 -20.01
N ILE A 20 -1.50 11.07 -21.18
CA ILE A 20 -0.63 9.94 -21.55
C ILE A 20 0.84 10.39 -21.66
N ILE A 21 1.09 11.62 -22.10
CA ILE A 21 2.45 12.19 -22.22
C ILE A 21 3.03 12.55 -20.85
N ARG A 22 2.20 12.84 -19.86
CA ARG A 22 2.61 13.23 -18.51
C ARG A 22 3.06 12.01 -17.71
N LYS A 23 4.31 12.01 -17.23
CA LYS A 23 4.89 10.86 -16.50
C LYS A 23 4.36 10.68 -15.07
N GLN A 24 3.77 11.72 -14.47
CA GLN A 24 3.20 11.67 -13.12
C GLN A 24 1.80 12.29 -13.14
N LYS A 25 0.84 11.52 -12.63
CA LYS A 25 -0.55 11.95 -12.44
C LYS A 25 -0.93 11.74 -10.97
N SER A 26 -1.83 12.57 -10.46
CA SER A 26 -2.45 12.28 -9.17
C SER A 26 -3.42 11.09 -9.31
N MET A 27 -3.71 10.42 -8.20
CA MET A 27 -4.72 9.37 -8.15
C MET A 27 -6.09 9.92 -8.55
N GLN A 28 -6.41 11.13 -8.11
CA GLN A 28 -7.63 11.82 -8.51
C GLN A 28 -7.73 11.99 -10.02
N GLU A 29 -6.64 12.39 -10.70
CA GLU A 29 -6.62 12.47 -12.17
C GLU A 29 -6.88 11.11 -12.83
N HIS A 30 -6.35 10.01 -12.26
CA HIS A 30 -6.62 8.66 -12.75
C HIS A 30 -8.09 8.28 -12.57
N ILE A 31 -8.65 8.49 -11.37
CA ILE A 31 -10.06 8.20 -11.08
C ILE A 31 -10.96 9.03 -12.00
N GLU A 32 -10.74 10.33 -12.11
CA GLU A 32 -11.51 11.22 -12.98
C GLU A 32 -11.46 10.81 -14.45
N LEU A 33 -10.29 10.39 -14.96
CA LEU A 33 -10.15 9.93 -16.33
C LEU A 33 -10.92 8.64 -16.59
N LEU A 34 -10.76 7.65 -15.70
CA LEU A 34 -11.41 6.34 -15.85
C LEU A 34 -12.93 6.41 -15.59
N SER A 35 -13.39 7.29 -14.71
CA SER A 35 -14.82 7.45 -14.38
C SER A 35 -15.54 8.44 -15.29
N HIS A 36 -14.84 9.08 -16.22
CA HIS A 36 -15.46 10.13 -17.06
C HIS A 36 -16.52 9.55 -18.01
N LYS A 37 -17.70 10.20 -18.08
CA LYS A 37 -18.83 9.77 -18.92
C LYS A 37 -18.47 9.50 -20.39
N ASN A 38 -17.47 10.20 -20.93
CA ASN A 38 -17.02 10.08 -22.31
C ASN A 38 -15.84 9.10 -22.48
N ILE A 39 -15.44 8.33 -21.46
CA ILE A 39 -14.30 7.40 -21.57
C ILE A 39 -14.51 6.39 -22.70
N ARG A 40 -15.74 5.94 -22.92
CA ARG A 40 -16.08 4.97 -23.96
C ARG A 40 -15.92 5.52 -25.39
N GLU A 41 -15.88 6.85 -25.53
CA GLU A 41 -15.64 7.52 -26.82
C GLU A 41 -14.13 7.66 -27.14
N VAL A 42 -13.28 7.21 -26.23
CA VAL A 42 -11.85 7.22 -26.38
C VAL A 42 -11.39 5.91 -27.01
N ASP A 43 -10.37 6.00 -27.83
CA ASP A 43 -9.70 4.86 -28.45
C ASP A 43 -9.26 3.81 -27.42
N LYS A 44 -9.47 2.52 -27.74
CA LYS A 44 -9.16 1.39 -26.83
C LYS A 44 -7.69 1.36 -26.41
N GLU A 45 -6.77 1.68 -27.30
CA GLU A 45 -5.33 1.69 -27.00
C GLU A 45 -4.99 2.78 -25.96
N LYS A 46 -5.60 3.96 -26.09
CA LYS A 46 -5.44 5.06 -25.12
C LYS A 46 -6.05 4.73 -23.78
N ARG A 47 -7.23 4.11 -23.76
CA ARG A 47 -7.87 3.62 -22.53
C ARG A 47 -6.99 2.57 -21.84
N LEU A 48 -6.44 1.64 -22.58
CA LEU A 48 -5.52 0.63 -22.07
C LEU A 48 -4.25 1.27 -21.48
N ALA A 49 -3.71 2.30 -22.12
CA ALA A 49 -2.55 3.04 -21.60
C ALA A 49 -2.86 3.76 -20.28
N ILE A 50 -4.06 4.35 -20.15
CA ILE A 50 -4.50 4.96 -18.89
C ILE A 50 -4.65 3.89 -17.80
N LEU A 51 -5.30 2.77 -18.10
CA LEU A 51 -5.50 1.67 -17.15
C LEU A 51 -4.16 1.11 -16.66
N LYS A 52 -3.17 0.91 -17.55
CA LYS A 52 -1.81 0.50 -17.17
C LYS A 52 -1.14 1.53 -16.25
N SER A 53 -1.27 2.82 -16.55
CA SER A 53 -0.71 3.89 -15.71
C SER A 53 -1.39 3.94 -14.33
N THR A 54 -2.70 3.67 -14.26
CA THR A 54 -3.45 3.62 -13.01
C THR A 54 -3.05 2.42 -12.17
N LEU A 55 -2.88 1.24 -12.80
CA LEU A 55 -2.40 0.04 -12.10
C LEU A 55 -0.95 0.20 -11.61
N GLN A 56 -0.08 0.87 -12.38
CA GLN A 56 1.26 1.19 -11.91
C GLN A 56 1.21 2.07 -10.65
N GLN A 57 0.27 3.01 -10.57
CA GLN A 57 0.07 3.80 -9.37
C GLN A 57 -0.43 2.97 -8.19
N ALA A 58 -1.33 2.00 -8.42
CA ALA A 58 -1.74 1.05 -7.38
C ALA A 58 -0.54 0.25 -6.86
N VAL A 59 0.35 -0.24 -7.73
CA VAL A 59 1.62 -0.91 -7.33
C VAL A 59 2.47 -0.01 -6.43
N GLU A 60 2.57 1.28 -6.73
CA GLU A 60 3.33 2.23 -5.94
C GLU A 60 2.70 2.50 -4.56
N LEU A 61 1.36 2.52 -4.50
CA LEU A 61 0.61 2.70 -3.25
C LEU A 61 0.82 1.52 -2.30
N GLU A 62 0.56 0.30 -2.76
CA GLU A 62 0.73 -0.92 -1.96
C GLU A 62 2.17 -1.08 -1.48
N PHE A 63 3.13 -0.75 -2.32
CA PHE A 63 4.54 -0.79 -1.94
C PHE A 63 4.91 0.26 -0.90
N GLY A 64 4.28 1.44 -0.94
CA GLY A 64 4.61 2.59 -0.08
C GLY A 64 4.28 2.39 1.40
N THR A 65 3.35 1.51 1.74
CA THR A 65 2.93 1.22 3.11
C THR A 65 3.85 0.22 3.83
N ILE A 66 4.41 -0.74 3.09
CA ILE A 66 5.18 -1.85 3.64
C ILE A 66 6.37 -1.39 4.53
N PRO A 67 7.25 -0.45 4.12
CA PRO A 67 8.37 -0.01 4.95
C PRO A 67 7.99 0.59 6.30
N ILE A 68 6.89 1.35 6.37
CA ILE A 68 6.44 1.97 7.62
C ILE A 68 5.88 0.94 8.58
N TYR A 69 5.12 -0.05 8.09
CA TYR A 69 4.60 -1.14 8.92
C TYR A 69 5.72 -2.09 9.37
N LEU A 70 6.74 -2.34 8.53
CA LEU A 70 7.93 -3.09 8.93
C LEU A 70 8.72 -2.39 10.04
N CYS A 71 8.87 -1.07 10.00
CA CYS A 71 9.50 -0.31 11.07
C CYS A 71 8.75 -0.47 12.40
N ALA A 72 7.41 -0.38 12.37
CA ALA A 72 6.58 -0.61 13.54
C ALA A 72 6.74 -2.04 14.07
N LEU A 73 6.64 -3.04 13.19
CA LEU A 73 6.77 -4.46 13.53
C LEU A 73 8.12 -4.77 14.20
N TRP A 74 9.22 -4.37 13.55
CA TRP A 74 10.58 -4.67 14.05
C TRP A 74 10.96 -3.91 15.30
N SER A 75 10.25 -2.84 15.62
CA SER A 75 10.46 -2.11 16.88
C SER A 75 9.88 -2.84 18.10
N ILE A 76 8.97 -3.79 17.92
CA ILE A 76 8.41 -4.60 19.01
C ILE A 76 9.46 -5.62 19.45
N LYS A 77 9.77 -5.64 20.76
CA LYS A 77 10.85 -6.50 21.30
C LYS A 77 10.50 -7.98 21.29
N ASP A 78 9.26 -8.32 21.58
CA ASP A 78 8.75 -9.69 21.52
C ASP A 78 8.01 -9.93 20.22
N ASN A 79 8.59 -10.71 19.33
CA ASN A 79 7.98 -11.06 18.05
C ASN A 79 6.78 -12.02 18.18
N LEU A 80 6.53 -12.58 19.35
CA LEU A 80 5.35 -13.41 19.66
C LEU A 80 4.22 -12.61 20.29
N ASP A 81 4.43 -11.33 20.60
CA ASP A 81 3.39 -10.43 21.08
C ASP A 81 2.16 -10.43 20.14
N PRO A 82 0.93 -10.44 20.65
CA PRO A 82 -0.28 -10.41 19.84
C PRO A 82 -0.33 -9.24 18.85
N ILE A 83 0.19 -8.07 19.24
CA ILE A 83 0.25 -6.88 18.37
C ILE A 83 1.30 -7.09 17.28
N ALA A 84 2.46 -7.67 17.61
CA ALA A 84 3.47 -8.02 16.59
C ALA A 84 2.92 -9.00 15.56
N LYS A 85 2.15 -10.00 15.99
CA LYS A 85 1.47 -10.93 15.07
C LYS A 85 0.45 -10.22 14.19
N SER A 86 -0.37 -9.34 14.77
CA SER A 86 -1.36 -8.55 14.03
C SER A 86 -0.72 -7.68 12.95
N ILE A 87 0.33 -6.91 13.31
CA ILE A 87 1.05 -6.07 12.34
C ILE A 87 1.76 -6.91 11.27
N ARG A 88 2.32 -8.08 11.65
CA ARG A 88 2.94 -8.99 10.68
C ARG A 88 1.93 -9.48 9.65
N ASN A 89 0.72 -9.83 10.07
CA ASN A 89 -0.35 -10.24 9.16
C ASN A 89 -0.71 -9.09 8.21
N VAL A 90 -0.85 -7.86 8.72
CA VAL A 90 -1.07 -6.67 7.86
C VAL A 90 0.04 -6.54 6.82
N VAL A 91 1.32 -6.61 7.23
CA VAL A 91 2.47 -6.55 6.29
C VAL A 91 2.38 -7.65 5.21
N GLN A 92 1.98 -8.86 5.59
CA GLN A 92 1.82 -9.96 4.64
C GLN A 92 0.66 -9.72 3.66
N GLU A 93 -0.43 -9.15 4.14
CA GLU A 93 -1.58 -8.77 3.32
C GLU A 93 -1.23 -7.63 2.36
N GLU A 94 -0.45 -6.62 2.79
CA GLU A 94 0.09 -5.58 1.90
C GLU A 94 1.01 -6.15 0.80
N MET A 95 1.81 -7.16 1.12
CA MET A 95 2.60 -7.87 0.11
C MET A 95 1.74 -8.64 -0.88
N LEU A 96 0.62 -9.22 -0.42
CA LEU A 96 -0.38 -9.84 -1.29
C LEU A 96 -1.05 -8.80 -2.19
N HIS A 97 -1.46 -7.65 -1.66
CA HIS A 97 -2.06 -6.56 -2.42
C HIS A 97 -1.11 -6.05 -3.51
N LEU A 98 0.16 -5.82 -3.17
CA LEU A 98 1.21 -5.47 -4.13
C LEU A 98 1.33 -6.52 -5.25
N ALA A 99 1.35 -7.79 -4.91
CA ALA A 99 1.47 -8.87 -5.89
C ALA A 99 0.23 -8.96 -6.81
N LEU A 100 -0.97 -8.77 -6.27
CA LEU A 100 -2.21 -8.74 -7.05
C LEU A 100 -2.26 -7.51 -7.97
N ALA A 101 -1.84 -6.34 -7.51
CA ALA A 101 -1.71 -5.14 -8.34
C ALA A 101 -0.71 -5.36 -9.49
N CYS A 102 0.45 -5.98 -9.21
CA CYS A 102 1.42 -6.36 -10.22
C CYS A 102 0.86 -7.36 -11.22
N ASN A 103 0.13 -8.39 -10.77
CA ASN A 103 -0.50 -9.38 -11.64
C ASN A 103 -1.58 -8.74 -12.53
N MET A 104 -2.43 -7.85 -11.98
CA MET A 104 -3.41 -7.11 -12.78
C MET A 104 -2.74 -6.26 -13.86
N LEU A 105 -1.65 -5.57 -13.54
CA LEU A 105 -0.88 -4.79 -14.53
C LEU A 105 -0.27 -5.68 -15.60
N THR A 106 0.31 -6.81 -15.21
CA THR A 106 0.95 -7.76 -16.11
C THR A 106 -0.07 -8.46 -17.01
N SER A 107 -1.27 -8.76 -16.48
CA SER A 107 -2.35 -9.41 -17.26
C SER A 107 -2.72 -8.64 -18.53
N ILE A 108 -2.56 -7.33 -18.54
CA ILE A 108 -2.85 -6.47 -19.70
C ILE A 108 -1.56 -6.02 -20.43
N GLY A 109 -0.46 -6.73 -20.22
CA GLY A 109 0.82 -6.48 -20.90
C GLY A 109 1.57 -5.25 -20.37
N GLY A 110 1.37 -4.87 -19.10
CA GLY A 110 2.24 -3.92 -18.39
C GLY A 110 3.42 -4.65 -17.73
N ILE A 111 4.44 -3.90 -17.34
CA ILE A 111 5.59 -4.39 -16.56
C ILE A 111 5.64 -3.55 -15.28
N PRO A 112 5.35 -4.14 -14.11
CA PRO A 112 5.39 -3.42 -12.83
C PRO A 112 6.77 -2.80 -12.58
N LYS A 113 6.79 -1.56 -12.10
CA LYS A 113 7.99 -0.85 -11.67
C LYS A 113 7.89 -0.58 -10.17
N ILE A 114 8.76 -1.23 -9.42
CA ILE A 114 8.83 -1.11 -7.96
C ILE A 114 10.10 -0.36 -7.55
N TYR A 115 11.21 -0.63 -8.25
CA TYR A 115 12.52 -0.06 -7.96
C TYR A 115 12.69 1.39 -8.45
N ASP A 116 12.18 1.73 -9.61
CA ASP A 116 12.42 3.03 -10.27
C ASP A 116 11.11 3.76 -10.61
N THR A 117 10.24 3.88 -9.61
CA THR A 117 8.94 4.56 -9.74
C THR A 117 9.10 6.08 -9.93
N THR A 118 10.20 6.65 -9.41
CA THR A 118 10.57 8.07 -9.58
C THR A 118 12.09 8.20 -9.77
N PRO A 119 12.60 9.36 -10.26
CA PRO A 119 14.04 9.61 -10.35
C PRO A 119 14.80 9.46 -9.03
N LYS A 120 14.07 9.41 -7.92
CA LYS A 120 14.63 9.32 -6.56
C LYS A 120 14.17 8.09 -5.78
N GLY A 121 13.27 7.25 -6.33
CA GLY A 121 12.60 6.19 -5.58
C GLY A 121 11.67 6.74 -4.48
N LEU A 122 11.00 5.86 -3.74
CA LEU A 122 10.32 6.26 -2.49
C LEU A 122 11.38 6.63 -1.45
N ARG A 123 11.37 7.88 -1.02
CA ARG A 123 12.31 8.41 0.00
C ARG A 123 11.52 8.98 1.14
N TYR A 124 11.57 8.31 2.27
CA TYR A 124 10.91 8.79 3.49
C TYR A 124 11.72 9.91 4.16
N PRO A 125 11.05 10.92 4.74
CA PRO A 125 9.60 11.14 4.74
C PRO A 125 9.05 11.45 3.34
N THR A 126 7.87 10.92 3.01
CA THR A 126 7.27 11.09 1.69
C THR A 126 5.76 11.24 1.77
N LYS A 127 5.16 11.76 0.72
CA LYS A 127 3.71 11.68 0.53
C LYS A 127 3.35 10.32 -0.05
N LEU A 128 2.11 9.86 0.19
CA LEU A 128 1.60 8.71 -0.52
C LEU A 128 1.63 8.94 -2.03
N PRO A 129 2.01 7.92 -2.81
CA PRO A 129 1.96 8.01 -4.26
C PRO A 129 0.57 8.45 -4.75
N GLY A 130 0.54 9.30 -5.78
CA GLY A 130 -0.70 9.75 -6.38
C GLY A 130 -1.47 10.84 -5.64
N GLY A 131 -0.99 11.30 -4.48
CA GLY A 131 -1.66 12.33 -3.68
C GLY A 131 -2.88 11.80 -2.92
N VAL A 132 -2.87 10.52 -2.57
CA VAL A 132 -3.76 9.95 -1.54
C VAL A 132 -3.43 10.64 -0.24
N HIS A 133 -4.44 11.06 0.53
CA HIS A 133 -4.26 11.78 1.78
C HIS A 133 -3.15 12.83 1.70
N PRO A 134 -3.34 13.92 0.92
CA PRO A 134 -2.25 14.84 0.55
C PRO A 134 -1.60 15.54 1.74
N GLU A 135 -2.31 15.63 2.87
CA GLU A 135 -1.79 16.21 4.12
C GLU A 135 -0.89 15.23 4.88
N LEU A 136 -1.09 13.92 4.70
CA LEU A 136 -0.30 12.90 5.37
C LEU A 136 1.13 12.85 4.82
N THR A 137 2.11 12.73 5.70
CA THR A 137 3.51 12.50 5.35
C THR A 137 3.99 11.23 6.02
N LEU A 138 4.25 10.20 5.23
CA LEU A 138 4.77 8.92 5.69
C LEU A 138 6.17 9.07 6.26
N LYS A 139 6.39 8.52 7.46
CA LYS A 139 7.68 8.58 8.17
C LYS A 139 8.09 7.18 8.59
N LEU A 140 9.37 6.88 8.49
CA LEU A 140 9.92 5.66 9.07
C LEU A 140 10.15 5.89 10.55
N SER A 141 9.34 5.28 11.40
CA SER A 141 9.45 5.33 12.86
C SER A 141 9.02 4.00 13.49
N GLY A 142 9.39 3.75 14.74
CA GLY A 142 8.89 2.59 15.48
C GLY A 142 7.40 2.72 15.83
N LEU A 143 6.85 1.65 16.38
CA LEU A 143 5.47 1.62 16.86
C LEU A 143 5.30 2.61 18.02
N ASN A 144 4.43 3.58 17.83
CA ASN A 144 4.02 4.58 18.82
C ASN A 144 2.66 5.17 18.44
N ASP A 145 2.13 6.09 19.24
CA ASP A 145 0.82 6.66 18.97
C ASP A 145 0.78 7.49 17.69
N ASP A 146 1.85 8.24 17.38
CA ASP A 146 1.92 9.05 16.16
C ASP A 146 1.96 8.17 14.90
N SER A 147 2.74 7.07 14.92
CA SER A 147 2.76 6.12 13.80
C SER A 147 1.43 5.41 13.61
N LEU A 148 0.73 5.08 14.70
CA LEU A 148 -0.60 4.48 14.63
C LEU A 148 -1.64 5.47 14.09
N ASP A 149 -1.54 6.75 14.42
CA ASP A 149 -2.43 7.78 13.85
C ASP A 149 -2.16 7.94 12.33
N ASP A 150 -0.89 7.92 11.89
CA ASP A 150 -0.53 7.88 10.47
C ASP A 150 -1.12 6.62 9.78
N PHE A 151 -1.05 5.43 10.41
CA PHE A 151 -1.60 4.18 9.86
C PHE A 151 -3.12 4.21 9.75
N LEU A 152 -3.82 4.75 10.75
CA LEU A 152 -5.26 4.90 10.71
C LEU A 152 -5.73 5.86 9.60
N GLU A 153 -4.94 6.88 9.29
CA GLU A 153 -5.23 7.78 8.17
C GLU A 153 -5.04 7.08 6.82
N ILE A 154 -4.01 6.23 6.67
CA ILE A 154 -3.77 5.46 5.43
C ILE A 154 -4.91 4.49 5.16
N GLU A 155 -5.31 3.75 6.19
CA GLU A 155 -6.29 2.66 6.10
C GLU A 155 -7.73 3.12 6.32
N LEU A 156 -7.99 4.43 6.25
CA LEU A 156 -9.30 5.00 6.54
C LEU A 156 -10.36 4.44 5.59
N PRO A 157 -11.41 3.76 6.10
CA PRO A 157 -12.45 3.17 5.27
C PRO A 157 -13.19 4.21 4.41
N GLN A 158 -13.53 3.81 3.19
CA GLN A 158 -14.35 4.62 2.28
C GLN A 158 -15.82 4.76 2.76
N GLY A 159 -16.25 3.88 3.68
CA GLY A 159 -17.61 3.80 4.20
C GLY A 159 -17.74 4.25 5.65
N GLU A 160 -18.94 4.01 6.23
CA GLU A 160 -19.19 4.34 7.63
C GLU A 160 -18.30 3.53 8.59
N ILE A 161 -17.73 4.20 9.57
CA ILE A 161 -17.05 3.54 10.68
C ILE A 161 -18.11 2.98 11.61
N PHE A 162 -18.11 1.66 11.81
CA PHE A 162 -19.15 0.95 12.55
C PHE A 162 -19.09 1.15 14.08
N ILE A 163 -18.04 1.76 14.60
CA ILE A 163 -17.88 2.01 16.04
C ILE A 163 -18.40 3.41 16.35
N GLU A 164 -19.50 3.49 17.09
CA GLU A 164 -20.24 4.72 17.41
C GLU A 164 -19.36 5.87 17.90
N GLU A 165 -18.38 5.59 18.78
CA GLU A 165 -17.52 6.64 19.35
C GLU A 165 -16.58 7.30 18.35
N PHE A 166 -16.47 6.74 17.14
CA PHE A 166 -15.62 7.23 16.05
C PHE A 166 -16.40 7.81 14.87
N LYS A 167 -17.73 7.65 14.86
CA LYS A 167 -18.56 8.30 13.85
C LYS A 167 -18.30 9.81 13.87
N GLY A 168 -17.88 10.36 12.75
CA GLY A 168 -17.58 11.79 12.58
C GLY A 168 -16.25 12.29 13.17
N LYS A 169 -15.39 11.42 13.75
CA LYS A 169 -14.04 11.83 14.20
C LYS A 169 -13.00 11.75 13.10
N TYR A 170 -13.13 10.78 12.22
CA TYR A 170 -12.41 10.73 10.97
C TYR A 170 -13.33 11.33 9.94
N HIS A 171 -12.87 12.36 9.22
CA HIS A 171 -13.69 13.05 8.23
C HIS A 171 -14.26 12.03 7.26
N ASP A 172 -15.58 11.92 7.24
CA ASP A 172 -16.29 11.09 6.31
C ASP A 172 -15.86 11.53 4.89
N ALA A 173 -15.19 10.67 4.17
CA ALA A 173 -14.79 10.93 2.78
C ALA A 173 -16.02 11.26 1.89
N ASN A 174 -17.23 11.04 2.43
CA ASN A 174 -18.51 11.31 1.82
C ASN A 174 -19.01 12.76 1.99
N GLU A 175 -18.48 13.57 2.92
CA GLU A 175 -18.95 14.95 3.14
C GLU A 175 -18.52 15.94 2.03
N HIS A 176 -17.51 15.60 1.24
CA HIS A 176 -17.07 16.40 0.09
C HIS A 176 -17.45 15.73 -1.22
N GLY A 177 -18.73 15.44 -1.41
CA GLY A 177 -19.32 14.87 -2.61
C GLY A 177 -18.55 15.21 -3.90
N GLU A 178 -18.22 14.15 -4.65
CA GLU A 178 -17.47 14.06 -5.89
C GLU A 178 -16.01 13.58 -5.72
N HIS A 179 -15.84 12.23 -5.85
CA HIS A 179 -14.56 11.55 -6.02
C HIS A 179 -13.60 11.60 -4.81
N SER A 180 -13.88 10.78 -3.81
CA SER A 180 -12.96 10.58 -2.68
C SER A 180 -11.58 10.12 -3.18
N ASN A 181 -10.51 10.76 -2.71
CA ASN A 181 -9.12 10.37 -2.97
C ASN A 181 -8.70 9.15 -2.11
N THR A 182 -9.53 8.11 -2.06
CA THR A 182 -9.28 6.88 -1.32
C THR A 182 -8.73 5.79 -2.22
N ILE A 183 -7.99 4.87 -1.64
CA ILE A 183 -7.48 3.68 -2.33
C ILE A 183 -8.64 2.87 -2.91
N GLY A 184 -9.73 2.71 -2.14
CA GLY A 184 -10.95 2.02 -2.59
C GLY A 184 -11.61 2.64 -3.82
N ALA A 185 -11.62 4.00 -3.92
CA ALA A 185 -12.12 4.68 -5.11
C ALA A 185 -11.25 4.40 -6.34
N LEU A 186 -9.92 4.35 -6.17
CA LEU A 186 -8.99 3.98 -7.24
C LEU A 186 -9.28 2.56 -7.75
N TYR A 187 -9.40 1.58 -6.86
CA TYR A 187 -9.69 0.20 -7.25
C TYR A 187 -11.08 0.03 -7.87
N THR A 188 -12.06 0.80 -7.41
CA THR A 188 -13.39 0.84 -8.04
C THR A 188 -13.31 1.36 -9.48
N ALA A 189 -12.55 2.43 -9.73
CA ALA A 189 -12.34 2.96 -11.08
C ALA A 189 -11.60 1.96 -11.98
N ILE A 190 -10.58 1.27 -11.46
CA ILE A 190 -9.86 0.19 -12.15
C ILE A 190 -10.83 -0.94 -12.54
N GLN A 191 -11.64 -1.43 -11.59
CA GLN A 191 -12.60 -2.50 -11.85
C GLN A 191 -13.59 -2.14 -12.96
N ASN A 192 -14.20 -0.96 -12.87
CA ASN A 192 -15.16 -0.48 -13.86
C ASN A 192 -14.53 -0.35 -15.26
N GLU A 193 -13.27 0.07 -15.33
CA GLU A 193 -12.57 0.18 -16.61
C GLU A 193 -12.21 -1.19 -17.19
N PHE A 194 -11.79 -2.17 -16.39
CA PHE A 194 -11.62 -3.55 -16.85
C PHE A 194 -12.91 -4.12 -17.42
N GLU A 195 -14.04 -3.93 -16.74
CA GLU A 195 -15.35 -4.39 -17.20
C GLU A 195 -15.75 -3.73 -18.52
N SER A 196 -15.59 -2.41 -18.60
CA SER A 196 -16.00 -1.63 -19.76
C SER A 196 -15.10 -1.82 -20.98
N LEU A 197 -13.78 -1.92 -20.76
CA LEU A 197 -12.78 -2.09 -21.83
C LEU A 197 -12.70 -3.53 -22.31
N ASN A 198 -12.94 -4.47 -21.40
CA ASN A 198 -12.80 -5.92 -21.63
C ASN A 198 -11.52 -6.27 -22.40
N PRO A 199 -10.34 -5.95 -21.84
CA PRO A 199 -9.07 -6.17 -22.50
C PRO A 199 -8.75 -7.66 -22.60
N THR A 200 -7.96 -8.07 -23.60
CA THR A 200 -7.36 -9.41 -23.61
C THR A 200 -6.39 -9.53 -22.44
N MET A 201 -6.60 -10.52 -21.60
CA MET A 201 -5.76 -10.81 -20.45
C MET A 201 -4.81 -11.96 -20.73
N LEU A 202 -3.55 -11.81 -20.33
CA LEU A 202 -2.48 -12.77 -20.56
C LEU A 202 -2.06 -13.38 -19.21
N PRO A 203 -2.03 -14.71 -19.07
CA PRO A 203 -1.55 -15.36 -17.84
C PRO A 203 -0.02 -15.30 -17.72
N ASP A 204 0.68 -15.04 -18.81
CA ASP A 204 2.14 -15.07 -18.87
C ASP A 204 2.77 -13.99 -17.97
N LYS A 205 3.93 -14.31 -17.41
CA LYS A 205 4.73 -13.43 -16.55
C LYS A 205 4.06 -13.02 -15.22
N GLN A 206 2.87 -13.50 -14.95
CA GLN A 206 2.26 -13.39 -13.65
C GLN A 206 2.86 -14.41 -12.69
N ILE A 207 2.86 -14.09 -11.41
CA ILE A 207 3.37 -14.99 -10.39
C ILE A 207 2.25 -15.42 -9.46
N SER A 208 2.32 -16.67 -8.99
CA SER A 208 1.54 -17.17 -7.88
C SER A 208 2.49 -17.44 -6.72
N GLY A 209 2.06 -17.21 -5.49
CA GLY A 209 2.98 -17.31 -4.36
C GLY A 209 2.32 -17.86 -3.10
N PRO A 210 3.04 -17.82 -1.98
CA PRO A 210 2.45 -18.02 -0.68
C PRO A 210 1.34 -16.98 -0.46
N LEU A 211 0.50 -17.16 0.55
CA LEU A 211 -0.58 -16.23 0.88
C LEU A 211 -1.69 -16.12 -0.19
N ALA A 212 -1.93 -17.21 -0.93
CA ALA A 212 -3.00 -17.32 -1.92
C ALA A 212 -2.94 -16.34 -3.11
N TRP A 213 -1.75 -15.83 -3.46
CA TRP A 213 -1.56 -15.06 -4.69
C TRP A 213 -1.98 -15.87 -5.91
N PHE A 214 -2.75 -15.29 -6.78
CA PHE A 214 -3.28 -15.98 -7.93
C PHE A 214 -3.07 -15.22 -9.24
N VAL A 215 -3.05 -15.97 -10.33
CA VAL A 215 -2.98 -15.44 -11.68
C VAL A 215 -4.33 -14.83 -12.05
N VAL A 216 -4.30 -13.63 -12.61
CA VAL A 216 -5.47 -12.87 -13.04
C VAL A 216 -5.58 -12.94 -14.55
N ASP A 217 -6.45 -13.82 -15.06
CA ASP A 217 -6.60 -14.12 -16.49
C ASP A 217 -8.03 -13.91 -17.01
N ASP A 218 -8.96 -13.52 -16.14
CA ASP A 218 -10.33 -13.14 -16.49
C ASP A 218 -10.87 -12.03 -15.58
N PHE A 219 -12.01 -11.44 -15.96
CA PHE A 219 -12.64 -10.36 -15.21
C PHE A 219 -13.14 -10.81 -13.82
N LYS A 220 -13.55 -12.06 -13.66
CA LYS A 220 -13.97 -12.59 -12.35
C LYS A 220 -12.81 -12.54 -11.36
N LYS A 221 -11.61 -12.92 -11.80
CA LYS A 221 -10.40 -12.87 -10.98
C LYS A 221 -9.93 -11.43 -10.72
N ILE A 222 -10.10 -10.50 -11.68
CA ILE A 222 -9.90 -9.06 -11.43
C ILE A 222 -10.80 -8.61 -10.28
N LYS A 223 -12.08 -8.92 -10.36
CA LYS A 223 -13.05 -8.57 -9.31
C LYS A 223 -12.69 -9.17 -7.96
N SER A 224 -12.30 -10.45 -7.93
CA SER A 224 -11.87 -11.11 -6.70
C SER A 224 -10.61 -10.44 -6.12
N ALA A 225 -9.60 -10.12 -6.93
CA ALA A 225 -8.39 -9.46 -6.48
C ALA A 225 -8.68 -8.07 -5.87
N ILE A 226 -9.50 -7.28 -6.55
CA ILE A 226 -9.88 -5.95 -6.07
C ILE A 226 -10.72 -6.04 -4.79
N ASN A 227 -11.65 -6.99 -4.70
CA ASN A 227 -12.42 -7.19 -3.48
C ASN A 227 -11.52 -7.54 -2.30
N TRP A 228 -10.56 -8.44 -2.48
CA TRP A 228 -9.60 -8.80 -1.42
C TRP A 228 -8.83 -7.57 -0.92
N ILE A 229 -8.27 -6.78 -1.82
CA ILE A 229 -7.54 -5.57 -1.46
C ILE A 229 -8.44 -4.60 -0.67
N LYS A 230 -9.65 -4.35 -1.17
CA LYS A 230 -10.59 -3.42 -0.52
C LYS A 230 -11.10 -3.92 0.83
N GLU A 231 -11.39 -5.22 0.96
CA GLU A 231 -11.93 -5.80 2.19
C GLU A 231 -10.89 -5.90 3.28
N GLN A 232 -9.65 -6.25 2.94
CA GLN A 232 -8.55 -6.34 3.90
C GLN A 232 -8.03 -4.96 4.33
N GLY A 233 -7.90 -4.00 3.43
CA GLY A 233 -7.43 -2.66 3.75
C GLY A 233 -8.52 -1.79 4.38
N GLU A 234 -9.41 -1.26 3.53
CA GLU A 234 -10.42 -0.26 3.87
C GLU A 234 -11.80 -0.84 4.19
N GLY A 235 -11.96 -2.16 4.15
CA GLY A 235 -13.27 -2.82 4.14
C GLY A 235 -14.04 -2.83 5.45
N ALA A 236 -15.11 -3.63 5.48
CA ALA A 236 -15.97 -3.83 6.64
C ALA A 236 -15.18 -4.36 7.85
N ILE A 237 -15.77 -4.25 9.04
CA ILE A 237 -15.20 -4.82 10.28
C ILE A 237 -14.88 -6.30 10.13
N GLU A 238 -15.68 -7.03 9.37
CA GLU A 238 -15.47 -8.45 9.04
C GLU A 238 -15.41 -8.58 7.52
N ALA A 239 -14.41 -9.26 6.99
CA ALA A 239 -14.42 -9.67 5.60
C ALA A 239 -15.61 -10.59 5.35
N THR A 240 -16.44 -10.28 4.34
CA THR A 240 -17.74 -10.92 4.11
C THR A 240 -17.70 -12.01 3.06
N GLU A 241 -16.58 -12.30 2.42
CA GLU A 241 -16.54 -13.33 1.39
C GLU A 241 -16.52 -14.75 1.98
N GLU A 242 -17.43 -15.60 1.49
CA GLU A 242 -17.56 -17.02 1.85
C GLU A 242 -16.27 -17.84 1.61
N ASP A 243 -15.35 -17.33 0.77
CA ASP A 243 -14.09 -17.98 0.43
C ASP A 243 -12.93 -17.61 1.38
N ILE A 244 -13.07 -16.54 2.16
CA ILE A 244 -12.08 -16.16 3.18
C ILE A 244 -12.57 -16.67 4.53
N LYS A 245 -12.14 -17.86 4.90
CA LYS A 245 -12.51 -18.52 6.17
C LYS A 245 -11.88 -17.88 7.42
N ILE A 246 -11.43 -16.64 7.37
CA ILE A 246 -10.79 -15.95 8.48
C ILE A 246 -11.59 -14.68 8.72
N HIS A 247 -12.40 -14.68 9.79
CA HIS A 247 -13.06 -13.47 10.31
C HIS A 247 -12.03 -12.56 10.95
N GLU A 248 -11.19 -11.92 10.12
CA GLU A 248 -10.22 -10.94 10.60
C GLU A 248 -10.74 -9.52 10.33
N LEU A 249 -10.49 -8.64 11.30
CA LEU A 249 -10.75 -7.21 11.14
C LEU A 249 -9.89 -6.65 10.02
N SER A 250 -10.38 -5.66 9.26
CA SER A 250 -9.56 -4.92 8.29
C SER A 250 -8.39 -4.19 8.97
N HIS A 251 -7.41 -3.77 8.17
CA HIS A 251 -6.20 -3.09 8.67
C HIS A 251 -6.54 -1.91 9.58
N PHE A 252 -7.48 -1.07 9.17
CA PHE A 252 -7.95 0.07 9.98
C PHE A 252 -8.33 -0.34 11.39
N TYR A 253 -9.20 -1.34 11.53
CA TYR A 253 -9.69 -1.75 12.85
C TYR A 253 -8.62 -2.47 13.68
N ARG A 254 -7.69 -3.19 13.06
CA ARG A 254 -6.53 -3.79 13.74
C ARG A 254 -5.62 -2.71 14.32
N PHE A 255 -5.32 -1.65 13.56
CA PHE A 255 -4.54 -0.52 14.07
C PHE A 255 -5.32 0.28 15.13
N LEU A 256 -6.64 0.38 14.98
CA LEU A 256 -7.50 1.04 15.95
C LEU A 256 -7.53 0.31 17.30
N GLU A 257 -7.56 -1.03 17.31
CA GLU A 257 -7.40 -1.84 18.54
C GLU A 257 -6.09 -1.49 19.25
N VAL A 258 -4.98 -1.47 18.53
CA VAL A 258 -3.67 -1.14 19.08
C VAL A 258 -3.63 0.31 19.60
N ARG A 259 -4.17 1.26 18.85
CA ARG A 259 -4.23 2.68 19.21
C ARG A 259 -5.08 2.92 20.46
N LYS A 260 -6.16 2.15 20.61
CA LYS A 260 -7.07 2.22 21.74
C LYS A 260 -6.66 1.36 22.93
N ARG A 261 -5.64 0.50 22.77
CA ARG A 261 -5.23 -0.47 23.79
C ARG A 261 -6.38 -1.41 24.19
N LYS A 262 -7.29 -1.69 23.24
CA LYS A 262 -8.47 -2.56 23.48
C LYS A 262 -8.85 -3.30 22.21
N LYS A 263 -9.26 -4.54 22.38
CA LYS A 263 -9.85 -5.34 21.30
C LYS A 263 -11.31 -4.98 21.07
N ILE A 264 -11.68 -5.02 19.81
CA ILE A 264 -13.06 -4.87 19.32
C ILE A 264 -13.74 -6.23 19.41
N GLU A 265 -14.93 -6.24 20.01
CA GLU A 265 -15.79 -7.43 20.06
C GLU A 265 -17.19 -7.10 19.57
N LYS A 266 -17.79 -8.07 18.85
CA LYS A 266 -19.19 -8.03 18.46
C LYS A 266 -20.05 -8.52 19.61
N ASP A 267 -21.02 -7.73 20.01
CA ASP A 267 -22.04 -8.16 20.97
C ASP A 267 -22.95 -9.20 20.30
N PRO A 268 -23.05 -10.42 20.84
CA PRO A 268 -23.80 -11.49 20.19
C PRO A 268 -25.32 -11.26 20.18
N VAL A 269 -25.83 -10.37 21.02
CA VAL A 269 -27.27 -10.08 21.12
C VAL A 269 -27.66 -8.91 20.24
N THR A 270 -26.87 -7.83 20.29
CA THR A 270 -27.18 -6.58 19.58
C THR A 270 -26.51 -6.49 18.21
N GLY A 271 -25.50 -7.33 17.94
CA GLY A 271 -24.67 -7.26 16.74
C GLY A 271 -23.74 -6.05 16.68
N LYS A 272 -23.72 -5.20 17.73
CA LYS A 272 -22.89 -3.99 17.76
C LYS A 272 -21.46 -4.29 18.16
N TYR A 273 -20.53 -3.57 17.53
CA TYR A 273 -19.10 -3.63 17.85
C TYR A 273 -18.71 -2.60 18.90
N SER A 274 -17.88 -3.00 19.86
CA SER A 274 -17.38 -2.14 20.93
C SER A 274 -16.03 -2.62 21.45
N PHE A 275 -15.25 -1.70 22.05
CA PHE A 275 -14.00 -2.04 22.72
C PHE A 275 -14.28 -2.68 24.08
N LYS A 276 -13.83 -3.92 24.30
CA LYS A 276 -14.12 -4.67 25.52
C LYS A 276 -12.89 -5.17 26.27
N ILE A 277 -11.97 -5.85 25.57
CA ILE A 277 -10.83 -6.52 26.21
C ILE A 277 -9.61 -5.61 26.15
N ASP A 278 -8.91 -5.47 27.28
CA ASP A 278 -7.65 -4.72 27.31
C ASP A 278 -6.59 -5.38 26.43
N LEU A 279 -5.91 -4.57 25.64
CA LEU A 279 -4.80 -4.95 24.77
C LEU A 279 -3.58 -4.11 25.17
N PRO A 280 -2.73 -4.61 26.10
CA PRO A 280 -1.57 -3.84 26.56
C PRO A 280 -0.64 -3.49 25.40
N PHE A 281 -0.11 -2.27 25.40
CA PHE A 281 0.87 -1.87 24.41
C PHE A 281 2.17 -2.67 24.59
N PRO A 282 2.80 -3.17 23.50
CA PRO A 282 3.97 -4.01 23.60
C PRO A 282 5.19 -3.22 24.06
N ASP A 283 6.17 -3.91 24.60
CA ASP A 283 7.49 -3.31 24.85
C ASP A 283 8.22 -3.10 23.51
N VAL A 284 8.68 -1.88 23.25
CA VAL A 284 9.27 -1.48 21.97
C VAL A 284 10.67 -0.89 22.14
N TRP A 285 11.49 -1.03 21.13
CA TRP A 285 12.67 -0.21 20.93
C TRP A 285 12.18 1.17 20.45
N PRO A 286 12.55 2.28 21.14
CA PRO A 286 12.02 3.61 20.82
C PRO A 286 12.70 4.17 19.55
N MET A 287 12.44 3.56 18.41
CA MET A 287 12.98 4.01 17.12
C MET A 287 12.49 5.43 16.80
N ALA A 288 13.42 6.36 16.64
CA ALA A 288 13.12 7.73 16.21
C ALA A 288 12.78 7.78 14.72
N VAL A 289 12.15 8.89 14.32
CA VAL A 289 11.90 9.16 12.91
C VAL A 289 13.23 9.23 12.16
N VAL A 290 13.37 8.46 11.10
CA VAL A 290 14.54 8.48 10.23
C VAL A 290 14.58 9.81 9.47
N PRO A 291 15.71 10.53 9.44
CA PRO A 291 15.83 11.80 8.74
C PRO A 291 15.68 11.62 7.22
N GLU A 292 15.25 12.67 6.53
CA GLU A 292 15.15 12.67 5.07
C GLU A 292 16.46 12.24 4.42
N GLY A 293 16.38 11.26 3.52
CA GLY A 293 17.55 10.69 2.85
C GLY A 293 18.39 9.75 3.72
N GLY A 294 17.94 9.42 4.94
CA GLY A 294 18.62 8.50 5.86
C GLY A 294 19.79 9.15 6.60
N TYR A 295 20.69 8.33 7.12
CA TYR A 295 21.85 8.79 7.86
C TYR A 295 23.06 9.01 6.95
N LEU A 296 23.84 10.05 7.24
CA LEU A 296 25.10 10.32 6.53
C LEU A 296 26.28 9.67 7.27
N LYS A 297 27.21 9.08 6.54
CA LYS A 297 28.38 8.39 7.11
C LYS A 297 29.18 9.25 8.12
N LYS A 298 29.27 10.55 7.86
CA LYS A 298 29.99 11.49 8.73
C LYS A 298 29.29 11.83 10.06
N ASP A 299 27.98 11.53 10.17
CA ASP A 299 27.13 11.94 11.30
C ASP A 299 26.80 10.78 12.25
N VAL A 300 27.30 9.57 11.95
CA VAL A 300 27.03 8.37 12.73
C VAL A 300 28.33 7.58 12.99
N SER A 301 28.30 6.67 13.95
CA SER A 301 29.43 5.75 14.19
C SER A 301 29.61 4.78 13.00
N SER A 302 30.80 4.18 12.90
CA SER A 302 31.05 3.15 11.88
C SER A 302 30.08 1.97 11.97
N GLU A 303 29.77 1.53 13.19
CA GLU A 303 28.81 0.46 13.44
C GLU A 303 27.42 0.78 12.88
N VAL A 304 26.88 1.97 13.19
CA VAL A 304 25.58 2.43 12.68
C VAL A 304 25.61 2.56 11.17
N TRP A 305 26.70 3.13 10.62
CA TRP A 305 26.85 3.24 9.17
C TRP A 305 26.85 1.88 8.48
N ASP A 306 27.62 0.92 8.99
CA ASP A 306 27.75 -0.41 8.39
C ASP A 306 26.42 -1.16 8.41
N LEU A 307 25.69 -1.12 9.53
CA LEU A 307 24.33 -1.71 9.63
C LEU A 307 23.36 -1.06 8.64
N THR A 308 23.34 0.29 8.59
CA THR A 308 22.46 1.03 7.68
C THR A 308 22.79 0.73 6.22
N HIS A 309 24.08 0.72 5.88
CA HIS A 309 24.53 0.47 4.52
C HIS A 309 24.24 -0.96 4.06
N GLN A 310 24.47 -1.95 4.91
CA GLN A 310 24.11 -3.36 4.60
C GLN A 310 22.60 -3.53 4.47
N PHE A 311 21.81 -2.85 5.30
CA PHE A 311 20.35 -2.85 5.15
C PHE A 311 19.95 -2.29 3.78
N ASP A 312 20.43 -1.09 3.41
CA ASP A 312 20.09 -0.42 2.16
C ASP A 312 20.54 -1.22 0.92
N LEU A 313 21.71 -1.87 0.96
CA LEU A 313 22.19 -2.76 -0.10
C LEU A 313 21.28 -3.99 -0.26
N THR A 314 20.96 -4.65 0.86
CA THR A 314 20.10 -5.84 0.85
C THR A 314 18.70 -5.48 0.37
N TYR A 315 18.14 -4.37 0.85
CA TYR A 315 16.85 -3.85 0.42
C TYR A 315 16.83 -3.54 -1.08
N SER A 316 17.84 -2.81 -1.58
CA SER A 316 17.93 -2.48 -3.00
C SER A 316 18.00 -3.72 -3.89
N SER A 317 18.83 -4.70 -3.49
CA SER A 317 18.94 -5.98 -4.21
C SER A 317 17.65 -6.78 -4.18
N MET A 318 16.96 -6.78 -3.03
CA MET A 318 15.66 -7.44 -2.86
C MET A 318 14.61 -6.82 -3.79
N ILE A 319 14.46 -5.50 -3.78
CA ILE A 319 13.47 -4.80 -4.62
C ILE A 319 13.76 -5.02 -6.10
N HIS A 320 15.01 -4.91 -6.53
CA HIS A 320 15.38 -5.17 -7.92
C HIS A 320 15.08 -6.61 -8.34
N THR A 321 15.36 -7.58 -7.46
CA THR A 321 15.05 -8.99 -7.70
C THR A 321 13.53 -9.21 -7.75
N LEU A 322 12.76 -8.59 -6.84
CA LEU A 322 11.31 -8.67 -6.80
C LEU A 322 10.69 -8.11 -8.09
N GLU A 323 11.12 -6.92 -8.53
CA GLU A 323 10.63 -6.32 -9.79
C GLU A 323 10.84 -7.26 -10.97
N SER A 324 11.99 -7.95 -11.03
CA SER A 324 12.30 -8.87 -12.13
C SER A 324 11.35 -10.07 -12.19
N ALA A 325 10.64 -10.41 -11.10
CA ALA A 325 9.73 -11.55 -11.07
C ALA A 325 8.60 -11.44 -12.10
N TRP A 326 8.11 -10.23 -12.38
CA TRP A 326 7.08 -9.97 -13.40
C TRP A 326 7.62 -9.67 -14.80
N ASP A 327 8.92 -9.70 -14.99
CA ASP A 327 9.55 -9.53 -16.32
C ASP A 327 10.12 -10.85 -16.84
N GLN A 328 11.29 -11.25 -16.36
CA GLN A 328 12.01 -12.43 -16.84
C GLN A 328 12.34 -13.45 -15.76
N GLY A 329 12.31 -13.03 -14.48
CA GLY A 329 12.76 -13.85 -13.35
C GLY A 329 11.74 -14.86 -12.85
N GLY A 330 10.46 -14.62 -13.07
CA GLY A 330 9.37 -15.51 -12.67
C GLY A 330 9.40 -15.92 -11.20
N GLN A 331 8.91 -17.11 -10.93
CA GLN A 331 8.79 -17.65 -9.57
C GLN A 331 10.14 -17.77 -8.83
N ALA A 332 11.23 -18.02 -9.56
CA ALA A 332 12.57 -18.12 -8.94
C ALA A 332 13.05 -16.78 -8.38
N ALA A 333 12.79 -15.68 -9.11
CA ALA A 333 13.12 -14.34 -8.63
C ALA A 333 12.25 -13.95 -7.41
N LEU A 334 10.97 -14.31 -7.41
CA LEU A 334 10.10 -14.10 -6.24
C LEU A 334 10.67 -14.77 -4.98
N TRP A 335 10.99 -16.06 -5.04
CA TRP A 335 11.52 -16.78 -3.89
C TRP A 335 12.85 -16.21 -3.40
N LYS A 336 13.71 -15.80 -4.34
CA LYS A 336 14.97 -15.14 -4.00
C LYS A 336 14.74 -13.80 -3.31
N ALA A 337 13.78 -13.01 -3.77
CA ALA A 337 13.43 -11.73 -3.13
C ALA A 337 12.85 -11.94 -1.72
N ILE A 338 12.00 -12.97 -1.53
CA ILE A 338 11.44 -13.33 -0.22
C ILE A 338 12.57 -13.76 0.76
N ASP A 339 13.53 -14.55 0.30
CA ASP A 339 14.69 -14.93 1.13
C ASP A 339 15.51 -13.70 1.56
N MET A 340 15.75 -12.77 0.63
CA MET A 340 16.43 -11.52 0.96
C MET A 340 15.64 -10.66 1.96
N MET A 341 14.31 -10.65 1.89
CA MET A 341 13.44 -9.90 2.79
C MET A 341 13.62 -10.34 4.24
N PHE A 342 13.69 -11.66 4.50
CA PHE A 342 13.95 -12.19 5.84
C PHE A 342 15.34 -11.82 6.39
N ASN A 343 16.27 -11.43 5.53
CA ASN A 343 17.58 -10.97 5.97
C ASN A 343 17.61 -9.51 6.44
N LEU A 344 16.59 -8.70 6.09
CA LEU A 344 16.54 -7.26 6.43
C LEU A 344 16.50 -7.03 7.94
N GLU A 345 15.75 -7.84 8.70
CA GLU A 345 15.63 -7.67 10.15
C GLU A 345 16.95 -7.86 10.89
N LYS A 346 17.90 -8.61 10.31
CA LYS A 346 19.24 -8.80 10.89
C LYS A 346 20.05 -7.51 11.00
N PHE A 347 19.70 -6.51 10.20
CA PHE A 347 20.30 -5.18 10.23
C PHE A 347 19.38 -4.16 10.91
N ALA A 348 18.07 -4.26 10.68
CA ALA A 348 17.08 -3.32 11.23
C ALA A 348 16.98 -3.39 12.77
N ILE A 349 16.84 -4.59 13.33
CA ILE A 349 16.68 -4.77 14.78
C ILE A 349 17.94 -4.31 15.56
N PRO A 350 19.18 -4.63 15.15
CA PRO A 350 20.37 -4.06 15.80
C PRO A 350 20.39 -2.52 15.78
N LEU A 351 20.02 -1.88 14.68
CA LEU A 351 19.92 -0.41 14.61
C LEU A 351 18.93 0.13 15.66
N MET A 352 17.77 -0.51 15.80
CA MET A 352 16.73 -0.10 16.74
C MET A 352 17.14 -0.26 18.21
N LYS A 353 18.24 -0.96 18.50
CA LYS A 353 18.82 -1.09 19.86
C LYS A 353 19.82 -0.01 20.18
N ILE A 354 20.33 0.75 19.21
CA ILE A 354 21.38 1.76 19.40
C ILE A 354 20.76 3.14 19.60
N PRO A 355 20.96 3.77 20.79
CA PRO A 355 20.48 5.12 21.04
C PRO A 355 21.16 6.17 20.15
N ILE A 356 20.40 7.19 19.74
CA ILE A 356 20.96 8.33 19.01
C ILE A 356 21.59 9.29 20.00
N PRO A 357 22.90 9.59 19.90
CA PRO A 357 23.59 10.53 20.81
C PRO A 357 22.91 11.90 20.84
N GLY A 358 22.57 12.37 22.05
CA GLY A 358 21.98 13.70 22.25
C GLY A 358 20.54 13.88 21.78
N LYS A 359 19.86 12.82 21.37
CA LYS A 359 18.46 12.85 20.93
C LYS A 359 17.64 11.77 21.66
N LYS A 360 16.33 11.96 21.71
CA LYS A 360 15.42 10.88 22.12
C LYS A 360 15.28 9.84 21.01
N GLY A 361 15.33 8.58 21.43
CA GLY A 361 15.09 7.45 20.53
C GLY A 361 16.35 6.83 19.96
N ASN A 362 16.13 5.76 19.23
CA ASN A 362 17.15 4.89 18.66
C ASN A 362 17.18 5.03 17.13
N TYR A 363 18.27 4.56 16.53
CA TYR A 363 18.36 4.48 15.07
C TYR A 363 17.33 3.49 14.50
N GLY A 364 17.14 3.51 13.19
CA GLY A 364 16.30 2.57 12.45
C GLY A 364 16.71 2.43 11.00
N PRO A 365 16.14 1.48 10.26
CA PRO A 365 16.45 1.27 8.85
C PRO A 365 15.96 2.44 8.00
N SER A 366 16.72 2.79 6.95
CA SER A 366 16.45 3.97 6.11
C SER A 366 15.72 3.68 4.80
N PHE A 367 15.63 2.40 4.38
CA PHE A 367 14.95 1.98 3.15
C PHE A 367 15.37 2.79 1.91
N ARG A 368 16.65 3.17 1.85
CA ARG A 368 17.18 3.87 0.67
C ARG A 368 17.48 2.88 -0.43
N LEU A 369 17.09 3.25 -1.64
CA LEU A 369 17.52 2.54 -2.83
C LEU A 369 18.91 3.04 -3.25
N ILE A 370 19.87 2.12 -3.23
CA ILE A 370 21.24 2.36 -3.70
C ILE A 370 21.28 1.93 -5.17
N LYS A 371 21.66 2.84 -6.06
CA LYS A 371 21.94 2.51 -7.47
C LYS A 371 23.32 1.87 -7.56
N TYR A 372 23.41 0.73 -8.22
CA TYR A 372 24.64 0.02 -8.56
C TYR A 372 25.30 0.64 -9.79
#